data_d94371dfcf67e5d497fda76ac460be5b
#
_entry.id   d94371dfcf67e5d497fda76ac460be5b
#
_cell.length_a   1.000
_cell.length_b   1.000
_cell.length_c   1.000
_cell.angle_alpha   90.00
_cell.angle_beta   90.00
_cell.angle_gamma   90.00
#
_symmetry.space_group_name_H-M   'P 1'
#
loop_
_entity.id
_entity.type
_entity.pdbx_description
1 polymer ?
#
loop_
_entity_poly.entity_id
_entity_poly.type
_entity_poly.pdbx_seq_one_letter_code
_entity_poly.pdbx_strand_id
1 'polypeptide(L)'
;MAQAHLAGSKKNARREGRLIVFVDESGLSERPTRVRTWAVKGETPVVQFHFNWHQLSLIAGMHFNGVCFRLHDGTIAKEQVVAFLKALLAHWRRPLLILWDNLQAHRSRMVRDYVASTGGRIKLHFLPGYAPDLNPVEFLWAWLKRHALANYCPDTFAELRHSARGKLKSAQRRSIIIASCWQQAELF
;
A
#
# COMPACT_ATOMS: atom_id res chain seq x y z
N MET A 1 -0.63 18.17 16.87
CA MET A 1 -1.66 17.28 17.47
C MET A 1 -1.67 15.89 16.85
N ALA A 2 -1.58 15.72 15.54
CA ALA A 2 -1.57 14.38 14.88
C ALA A 2 -0.42 13.47 15.33
N GLN A 3 0.80 13.96 15.40
CA GLN A 3 1.97 13.20 15.86
C GLN A 3 1.86 12.75 17.32
N ALA A 4 1.30 13.57 18.21
CA ALA A 4 1.09 13.20 19.62
C ALA A 4 0.08 12.04 19.76
N HIS A 5 -0.97 12.02 18.94
CA HIS A 5 -1.97 10.95 18.95
C HIS A 5 -1.40 9.63 18.41
N LEU A 6 -0.57 9.71 17.38
CA LEU A 6 0.13 8.56 16.82
C LEU A 6 1.15 7.99 17.82
N ALA A 7 1.88 8.87 18.55
CA ALA A 7 2.84 8.47 19.57
C ALA A 7 2.18 7.69 20.72
N GLY A 8 0.99 8.12 21.18
CA GLY A 8 0.20 7.41 22.17
C GLY A 8 -0.22 6.01 21.70
N SER A 9 -0.68 5.91 20.46
CA SER A 9 -1.07 4.62 19.86
C SER A 9 0.12 3.66 19.70
N LYS A 10 1.30 4.16 19.32
CA LYS A 10 2.54 3.37 19.26
C LYS A 10 2.95 2.81 20.62
N LYS A 11 2.90 3.64 21.67
CA LYS A 11 3.22 3.23 23.04
C LYS A 11 2.28 2.12 23.54
N ASN A 12 0.99 2.26 23.28
CA ASN A 12 -0.02 1.25 23.64
C ASN A 12 0.17 -0.05 22.85
N ALA A 13 0.43 0.02 21.54
CA ALA A 13 0.70 -1.15 20.73
C ALA A 13 1.90 -1.94 21.23
N ARG A 14 2.99 -1.25 21.62
CA ARG A 14 4.19 -1.87 22.19
C ARG A 14 3.89 -2.60 23.50
N ARG A 15 3.12 -1.96 24.39
CA ARG A 15 2.69 -2.57 25.66
C ARG A 15 1.80 -3.80 25.45
N GLU A 16 0.95 -3.81 24.43
CA GLU A 16 0.06 -4.91 24.08
C GLU A 16 0.71 -5.97 23.17
N GLY A 17 1.97 -5.84 22.82
CA GLY A 17 2.69 -6.77 21.93
C GLY A 17 2.16 -6.81 20.50
N ARG A 18 1.49 -5.73 20.05
CA ARG A 18 0.92 -5.62 18.69
C ARG A 18 1.96 -5.20 17.69
N LEU A 19 1.86 -5.76 16.48
CA LEU A 19 2.57 -5.20 15.34
C LEU A 19 1.81 -3.98 14.81
N ILE A 20 2.54 -2.92 14.54
CA ILE A 20 2.02 -1.72 13.88
C ILE A 20 2.11 -1.96 12.38
N VAL A 21 0.98 -1.90 11.68
CA VAL A 21 0.89 -2.10 10.23
C VAL A 21 0.21 -0.89 9.63
N PHE A 22 0.91 -0.19 8.77
CA PHE A 22 0.32 0.86 7.94
C PHE A 22 -0.31 0.22 6.72
N VAL A 23 -1.52 0.63 6.39
CA VAL A 23 -2.26 0.14 5.23
C VAL A 23 -2.63 1.30 4.32
N ASP A 24 -2.57 1.03 3.03
CA ASP A 24 -2.95 1.98 2.00
C ASP A 24 -3.36 1.30 0.71
N GLU A 25 -4.07 2.04 -0.15
CA GLU A 25 -4.55 1.60 -1.45
C GLU A 25 -4.01 2.49 -2.56
N SER A 26 -3.83 1.91 -3.74
CA SER A 26 -3.41 2.63 -4.92
C SER A 26 -3.97 2.01 -6.18
N GLY A 27 -4.07 2.81 -7.25
CA GLY A 27 -4.46 2.35 -8.58
C GLY A 27 -3.28 2.35 -9.55
N LEU A 28 -3.30 1.38 -10.46
CA LEU A 28 -2.50 1.35 -11.69
C LEU A 28 -3.43 1.21 -12.90
N SER A 29 -3.04 1.81 -13.99
CA SER A 29 -3.67 1.63 -15.30
C SER A 29 -2.61 1.30 -16.35
N GLU A 30 -3.04 0.90 -17.52
CA GLU A 30 -2.12 0.67 -18.66
C GLU A 30 -1.45 1.97 -19.13
N ARG A 31 -1.95 3.12 -18.68
CA ARG A 31 -1.29 4.41 -18.91
C ARG A 31 -0.02 4.51 -18.06
N PRO A 32 1.17 4.69 -18.69
CA PRO A 32 2.44 4.72 -17.99
C PRO A 32 2.58 5.95 -17.07
N THR A 33 3.24 5.76 -15.94
CA THR A 33 3.76 6.88 -15.17
C THR A 33 4.97 7.44 -15.88
N ARG A 34 4.83 8.64 -16.44
CA ARG A 34 5.90 9.31 -17.19
C ARG A 34 6.97 9.83 -16.24
N VAL A 35 8.20 9.39 -16.46
CA VAL A 35 9.38 9.81 -15.71
C VAL A 35 10.44 10.26 -16.72
N ARG A 36 11.21 11.29 -16.37
CA ARG A 36 12.34 11.72 -17.21
C ARG A 36 13.30 10.55 -17.45
N THR A 37 13.75 10.40 -18.69
CA THR A 37 14.72 9.38 -19.10
C THR A 37 15.78 10.00 -20.00
N TRP A 38 16.85 9.25 -20.21
CA TRP A 38 17.91 9.64 -21.12
C TRP A 38 17.51 9.35 -22.57
N ALA A 39 17.89 10.24 -23.48
CA ALA A 39 17.73 10.09 -24.91
C ALA A 39 18.93 10.68 -25.63
N VAL A 40 19.08 10.38 -26.90
CA VAL A 40 20.06 11.01 -27.78
C VAL A 40 19.76 12.50 -27.85
N LYS A 41 20.82 13.33 -27.87
CA LYS A 41 20.67 14.80 -27.95
C LYS A 41 19.89 15.17 -29.22
N GLY A 42 18.80 15.92 -29.03
CA GLY A 42 17.90 16.34 -30.11
C GLY A 42 16.74 15.39 -30.37
N GLU A 43 16.68 14.22 -29.75
CA GLU A 43 15.59 13.28 -29.89
C GLU A 43 14.71 13.27 -28.62
N THR A 44 13.39 13.43 -28.81
CA THR A 44 12.44 13.30 -27.71
C THR A 44 11.92 11.86 -27.66
N PRO A 45 12.09 11.15 -26.53
CA PRO A 45 11.55 9.79 -26.39
C PRO A 45 10.04 9.77 -26.58
N VAL A 46 9.56 8.93 -27.48
CA VAL A 46 8.13 8.72 -27.72
C VAL A 46 7.69 7.46 -26.99
N VAL A 47 6.67 7.60 -26.15
CA VAL A 47 6.06 6.49 -25.40
C VAL A 47 4.72 6.20 -26.01
N GLN A 48 4.56 5.04 -26.63
CA GLN A 48 3.30 4.56 -27.15
C GLN A 48 2.62 3.65 -26.12
N PHE A 49 1.32 3.83 -25.90
CA PHE A 49 0.54 3.00 -24.98
C PHE A 49 -0.90 2.88 -25.46
N HIS A 50 -1.54 1.76 -25.10
CA HIS A 50 -2.95 1.55 -25.35
C HIS A 50 -3.79 2.31 -24.31
N PHE A 51 -4.82 3.01 -24.77
CA PHE A 51 -5.72 3.74 -23.88
C PHE A 51 -6.91 2.84 -23.51
N ASN A 52 -6.83 2.25 -22.33
CA ASN A 52 -7.89 1.48 -21.71
C ASN A 52 -8.30 2.07 -20.36
N TRP A 53 -9.58 1.93 -20.02
CA TRP A 53 -10.14 2.39 -18.74
C TRP A 53 -10.01 1.36 -17.63
N HIS A 54 -9.36 0.22 -17.88
CA HIS A 54 -9.18 -0.82 -16.87
C HIS A 54 -8.25 -0.32 -15.76
N GLN A 55 -8.68 -0.51 -14.54
CA GLN A 55 -7.93 -0.13 -13.35
C GLN A 55 -7.57 -1.37 -12.54
N LEU A 56 -6.29 -1.51 -12.26
CA LEU A 56 -5.75 -2.47 -11.31
C LEU A 56 -5.63 -1.79 -9.96
N SER A 57 -6.41 -2.23 -8.98
CA SER A 57 -6.32 -1.73 -7.62
C SER A 57 -5.36 -2.55 -6.79
N LEU A 58 -4.55 -1.86 -6.01
CA LEU A 58 -3.53 -2.40 -5.14
C LEU A 58 -3.90 -2.06 -3.70
N ILE A 59 -3.69 -3.00 -2.78
CA ILE A 59 -3.74 -2.75 -1.35
C ILE A 59 -2.52 -3.37 -0.72
N ALA A 60 -1.85 -2.64 0.15
CA ALA A 60 -0.71 -3.14 0.90
C ALA A 60 -0.78 -2.77 2.38
N GLY A 61 -0.26 -3.67 3.20
CA GLY A 61 0.03 -3.42 4.60
C GLY A 61 1.53 -3.55 4.85
N MET A 62 2.14 -2.54 5.43
CA MET A 62 3.57 -2.48 5.70
C MET A 62 3.85 -2.43 7.19
N HIS A 63 4.65 -3.38 7.65
CA HIS A 63 5.33 -3.38 8.93
C HIS A 63 6.81 -3.11 8.71
N PHE A 64 7.53 -2.71 9.76
CA PHE A 64 8.97 -2.41 9.68
C PHE A 64 9.80 -3.53 9.01
N ASN A 65 9.44 -4.79 9.21
CA ASN A 65 10.18 -5.95 8.69
C ASN A 65 9.49 -6.63 7.49
N GLY A 66 8.49 -6.01 6.88
CA GLY A 66 7.83 -6.67 5.77
C GLY A 66 6.63 -5.95 5.21
N VAL A 67 6.18 -6.43 4.07
CA VAL A 67 4.98 -5.95 3.38
C VAL A 67 4.12 -7.13 2.95
N CYS A 68 2.82 -7.00 3.14
CA CYS A 68 1.81 -7.88 2.59
C CYS A 68 0.97 -7.08 1.59
N PHE A 69 0.67 -7.65 0.41
CA PHE A 69 -0.08 -6.93 -0.61
C PHE A 69 -1.05 -7.84 -1.35
N ARG A 70 -2.06 -7.23 -1.95
CA ARG A 70 -2.99 -7.87 -2.89
C ARG A 70 -3.28 -6.95 -4.08
N LEU A 71 -3.65 -7.59 -5.20
CA LEU A 71 -4.07 -6.93 -6.43
C LEU A 71 -5.50 -7.37 -6.73
N HIS A 72 -6.32 -6.41 -7.11
CA HIS A 72 -7.72 -6.61 -7.47
C HIS A 72 -8.01 -5.93 -8.81
N ASP A 73 -8.77 -6.59 -9.67
CA ASP A 73 -9.27 -5.99 -10.89
C ASP A 73 -10.48 -5.13 -10.51
N GLY A 74 -10.48 -3.86 -10.93
CA GLY A 74 -11.48 -2.88 -10.52
C GLY A 74 -11.28 -2.32 -9.10
N THR A 75 -12.35 -1.80 -8.50
CA THR A 75 -12.33 -1.08 -7.23
C THR A 75 -12.24 -2.02 -6.03
N ILE A 76 -11.49 -1.62 -5.01
CA ILE A 76 -11.48 -2.30 -3.71
C ILE A 76 -12.72 -1.88 -2.93
N ALA A 77 -13.62 -2.82 -2.69
CA ALA A 77 -14.82 -2.64 -1.88
C ALA A 77 -14.64 -3.25 -0.48
N LYS A 78 -15.65 -3.13 0.36
CA LYS A 78 -15.64 -3.61 1.77
C LYS A 78 -15.31 -5.11 1.90
N GLU A 79 -15.71 -5.93 0.92
CA GLU A 79 -15.43 -7.38 0.89
C GLU A 79 -13.94 -7.66 0.72
N GLN A 80 -13.29 -6.94 -0.22
CA GLN A 80 -11.84 -7.02 -0.45
C GLN A 80 -11.07 -6.50 0.75
N VAL A 81 -11.56 -5.45 1.40
CA VAL A 81 -11.00 -4.92 2.66
C VAL A 81 -11.00 -6.00 3.73
N VAL A 82 -12.13 -6.65 4.00
CA VAL A 82 -12.22 -7.73 5.00
C VAL A 82 -11.31 -8.92 4.62
N ALA A 83 -11.28 -9.30 3.33
CA ALA A 83 -10.40 -10.36 2.85
C ALA A 83 -8.91 -10.01 3.05
N PHE A 84 -8.56 -8.73 2.90
CA PHE A 84 -7.21 -8.26 3.14
C PHE A 84 -6.85 -8.27 4.64
N LEU A 85 -7.74 -7.83 5.52
CA LEU A 85 -7.54 -7.90 6.97
C LEU A 85 -7.31 -9.36 7.45
N LYS A 86 -8.06 -10.31 6.89
CA LYS A 86 -7.83 -11.75 7.12
C LYS A 86 -6.42 -12.18 6.69
N ALA A 87 -5.99 -11.72 5.51
CA ALA A 87 -4.66 -12.02 4.99
C ALA A 87 -3.55 -11.43 5.87
N LEU A 88 -3.71 -10.21 6.40
CA LEU A 88 -2.76 -9.59 7.31
C LEU A 88 -2.58 -10.42 8.60
N LEU A 89 -3.69 -10.87 9.21
CA LEU A 89 -3.63 -11.75 10.40
C LEU A 89 -2.96 -13.10 10.11
N ALA A 90 -3.22 -13.68 8.93
CA ALA A 90 -2.58 -14.94 8.52
C ALA A 90 -1.09 -14.76 8.24
N HIS A 91 -0.69 -13.62 7.66
CA HIS A 91 0.68 -13.34 7.30
C HIS A 91 1.58 -13.14 8.53
N TRP A 92 1.17 -12.29 9.48
CA TRP A 92 1.99 -11.97 10.65
C TRP A 92 1.69 -12.82 11.89
N ARG A 93 0.55 -13.50 11.93
CA ARG A 93 0.13 -14.41 13.03
C ARG A 93 0.22 -13.80 14.44
N ARG A 94 0.18 -12.46 14.54
CA ARG A 94 0.26 -11.70 15.79
C ARG A 94 -0.90 -10.70 15.86
N PRO A 95 -1.24 -10.17 17.04
CA PRO A 95 -2.17 -9.06 17.15
C PRO A 95 -1.64 -7.84 16.39
N LEU A 96 -2.53 -7.12 15.70
CA LEU A 96 -2.19 -5.99 14.84
C LEU A 96 -2.82 -4.70 15.37
N LEU A 97 -2.08 -3.61 15.29
CA LEU A 97 -2.61 -2.25 15.25
C LEU A 97 -2.47 -1.77 13.81
N ILE A 98 -3.60 -1.59 13.13
CA ILE A 98 -3.64 -1.13 11.75
C ILE A 98 -3.84 0.37 11.73
N LEU A 99 -2.92 1.08 11.10
CA LEU A 99 -2.98 2.50 10.85
C LEU A 99 -3.42 2.70 9.39
N TRP A 100 -4.56 3.34 9.21
CA TRP A 100 -5.20 3.47 7.92
C TRP A 100 -5.75 4.88 7.71
N ASP A 101 -6.00 5.24 6.46
CA ASP A 101 -6.74 6.44 6.16
C ASP A 101 -8.22 6.33 6.60
N ASN A 102 -8.93 7.45 6.53
CA ASN A 102 -10.28 7.55 7.03
C ASN A 102 -11.35 7.41 5.93
N LEU A 103 -11.12 6.58 4.89
CA LEU A 103 -12.09 6.33 3.83
C LEU A 103 -13.35 5.62 4.36
N GLN A 104 -14.51 5.89 3.73
CA GLN A 104 -15.79 5.30 4.16
C GLN A 104 -15.80 3.78 4.08
N ALA A 105 -15.14 3.18 3.07
CA ALA A 105 -15.04 1.73 2.92
C ALA A 105 -14.42 1.06 4.15
N HIS A 106 -13.40 1.71 4.75
CA HIS A 106 -12.68 1.22 5.95
C HIS A 106 -13.52 1.30 7.22
N ARG A 107 -14.53 2.16 7.23
CA ARG A 107 -15.46 2.36 8.35
C ARG A 107 -16.80 1.65 8.16
N SER A 108 -16.95 0.84 7.11
CA SER A 108 -18.18 0.11 6.83
C SER A 108 -18.57 -0.82 7.99
N ARG A 109 -19.88 -1.09 8.11
CA ARG A 109 -20.38 -2.04 9.13
C ARG A 109 -19.70 -3.39 9.02
N MET A 110 -19.55 -3.92 7.79
CA MET A 110 -18.90 -5.21 7.55
C MET A 110 -17.46 -5.27 8.10
N VAL A 111 -16.68 -4.20 7.91
CA VAL A 111 -15.32 -4.12 8.44
C VAL A 111 -15.32 -4.07 9.96
N ARG A 112 -16.20 -3.26 10.57
CA ARG A 112 -16.33 -3.17 12.03
C ARG A 112 -16.75 -4.52 12.66
N ASP A 113 -17.75 -5.17 12.07
CA ASP A 113 -18.24 -6.47 12.55
C ASP A 113 -17.11 -7.53 12.45
N TYR A 114 -16.38 -7.55 11.35
CA TYR A 114 -15.23 -8.44 11.23
C TYR A 114 -14.14 -8.13 12.28
N VAL A 115 -13.76 -6.86 12.45
CA VAL A 115 -12.75 -6.48 13.46
C VAL A 115 -13.20 -6.91 14.86
N ALA A 116 -14.46 -6.69 15.21
CA ALA A 116 -15.04 -7.13 16.49
C ALA A 116 -14.95 -8.66 16.66
N SER A 117 -15.24 -9.43 15.58
CA SER A 117 -15.17 -10.90 15.60
C SER A 117 -13.77 -11.46 15.80
N THR A 118 -12.71 -10.64 15.64
CA THR A 118 -11.31 -11.07 15.84
C THR A 118 -10.92 -11.23 17.32
N GLY A 119 -11.82 -10.95 18.27
CA GLY A 119 -11.51 -11.00 19.69
C GLY A 119 -10.38 -10.06 20.10
N GLY A 120 -10.31 -8.88 19.49
CA GLY A 120 -9.27 -7.88 19.76
C GLY A 120 -7.91 -8.15 19.09
N ARG A 121 -7.80 -9.14 18.21
CA ARG A 121 -6.55 -9.36 17.45
C ARG A 121 -6.26 -8.25 16.46
N ILE A 122 -7.27 -7.52 15.98
CA ILE A 122 -7.12 -6.31 15.18
C ILE A 122 -7.64 -5.13 15.97
N LYS A 123 -6.85 -4.07 16.02
CA LYS A 123 -7.28 -2.71 16.40
C LYS A 123 -7.05 -1.79 15.21
N LEU A 124 -8.05 -0.99 14.87
CA LEU A 124 -7.94 0.03 13.82
C LEU A 124 -7.67 1.39 14.46
N HIS A 125 -6.77 2.14 13.88
CA HIS A 125 -6.54 3.55 14.19
C HIS A 125 -6.48 4.33 12.89
N PHE A 126 -7.34 5.34 12.77
CA PHE A 126 -7.41 6.13 11.56
C PHE A 126 -6.43 7.31 11.63
N LEU A 127 -5.65 7.45 10.57
CA LEU A 127 -4.75 8.59 10.41
C LEU A 127 -5.58 9.87 10.20
N PRO A 128 -5.09 11.02 10.66
CA PRO A 128 -5.73 12.29 10.37
C PRO A 128 -5.74 12.53 8.85
N GLY A 129 -6.78 13.18 8.36
CA GLY A 129 -6.87 13.56 6.95
C GLY A 129 -5.68 14.43 6.52
N TYR A 130 -5.30 14.30 5.26
CA TYR A 130 -4.21 15.09 4.64
C TYR A 130 -2.81 14.92 5.24
N ALA A 131 -2.48 13.73 5.74
CA ALA A 131 -1.13 13.41 6.20
C ALA A 131 -0.54 12.17 5.47
N PRO A 132 -0.47 12.16 4.11
CA PRO A 132 0.08 11.03 3.36
C PRO A 132 1.56 10.77 3.70
N ASP A 133 2.33 11.82 4.01
CA ASP A 133 3.75 11.74 4.35
C ASP A 133 4.01 10.88 5.61
N LEU A 134 3.00 10.64 6.42
CA LEU A 134 3.08 9.75 7.59
C LEU A 134 2.81 8.28 7.25
N ASN A 135 2.50 7.94 5.99
CA ASN A 135 2.21 6.56 5.62
C ASN A 135 3.34 5.96 4.76
N PRO A 136 4.16 5.04 5.30
CA PRO A 136 5.27 4.45 4.55
C PRO A 136 4.81 3.66 3.29
N VAL A 137 3.55 3.26 3.20
CA VAL A 137 3.00 2.56 2.04
C VAL A 137 2.91 3.49 0.83
N GLU A 138 2.70 4.80 1.03
CA GLU A 138 2.70 5.79 -0.05
C GLU A 138 4.06 5.85 -0.77
N PHE A 139 5.16 5.70 -0.03
CA PHE A 139 6.51 5.62 -0.61
C PHE A 139 6.74 4.31 -1.36
N LEU A 140 6.09 3.21 -0.96
CA LEU A 140 6.07 1.97 -1.75
C LEU A 140 5.37 2.18 -3.10
N TRP A 141 4.25 2.91 -3.12
CA TRP A 141 3.55 3.26 -4.34
C TRP A 141 4.37 4.20 -5.23
N ALA A 142 5.03 5.18 -4.64
CA ALA A 142 5.95 6.06 -5.36
C ALA A 142 7.10 5.28 -5.98
N TRP A 143 7.72 4.36 -5.22
CA TRP A 143 8.75 3.46 -5.74
C TRP A 143 8.22 2.58 -6.88
N LEU A 144 7.04 1.96 -6.71
CA LEU A 144 6.46 1.10 -7.73
C LEU A 144 6.22 1.87 -9.03
N LYS A 145 5.58 3.04 -8.95
CA LYS A 145 5.17 3.82 -10.12
C LYS A 145 6.33 4.55 -10.79
N ARG A 146 7.23 5.15 -10.01
CA ARG A 146 8.28 6.05 -10.52
C ARG A 146 9.63 5.37 -10.79
N HIS A 147 9.84 4.17 -10.24
CA HIS A 147 11.09 3.43 -10.44
C HIS A 147 10.82 2.06 -11.07
N ALA A 148 10.04 1.20 -10.42
CA ALA A 148 9.88 -0.17 -10.85
C ALA A 148 9.05 -0.33 -12.14
N LEU A 149 8.10 0.56 -12.38
CA LEU A 149 7.22 0.63 -13.57
C LEU A 149 7.31 2.00 -14.27
N ALA A 150 8.44 2.71 -14.12
CA ALA A 150 8.67 3.98 -14.80
C ALA A 150 8.62 3.80 -16.32
N ASN A 151 7.82 4.63 -17.02
CA ASN A 151 7.64 4.58 -18.48
C ASN A 151 7.23 3.22 -19.04
N TYR A 152 6.74 2.31 -18.18
CA TYR A 152 6.33 0.98 -18.59
C TYR A 152 4.97 1.02 -19.29
N CYS A 153 4.94 0.51 -20.51
CA CYS A 153 3.74 0.40 -21.36
C CYS A 153 3.42 -1.07 -21.56
N PRO A 154 2.50 -1.65 -20.79
CA PRO A 154 2.06 -3.02 -21.01
C PRO A 154 1.19 -3.10 -22.27
N ASP A 155 1.31 -4.18 -23.01
CA ASP A 155 0.45 -4.45 -24.17
C ASP A 155 -0.96 -4.92 -23.75
N THR A 156 -1.06 -5.49 -22.56
CA THR A 156 -2.31 -6.02 -22.01
C THR A 156 -2.46 -5.75 -20.51
N PHE A 157 -3.69 -5.72 -20.04
CA PHE A 157 -4.01 -5.62 -18.63
C PHE A 157 -3.43 -6.80 -17.79
N ALA A 158 -3.41 -7.99 -18.38
CA ALA A 158 -2.80 -9.17 -17.75
C ALA A 158 -1.27 -8.99 -17.54
N GLU A 159 -0.60 -8.39 -18.50
CA GLU A 159 0.82 -8.06 -18.42
C GLU A 159 1.10 -7.00 -17.35
N LEU A 160 0.28 -5.93 -17.29
CA LEU A 160 0.35 -4.95 -16.20
C LEU A 160 0.25 -5.63 -14.84
N ARG A 161 -0.74 -6.49 -14.66
CA ARG A 161 -0.97 -7.23 -13.42
C ARG A 161 0.21 -8.14 -13.06
N HIS A 162 0.75 -8.87 -14.04
CA HIS A 162 1.91 -9.74 -13.86
C HIS A 162 3.14 -8.94 -13.43
N SER A 163 3.45 -7.87 -14.14
CA SER A 163 4.59 -7.01 -13.88
C SER A 163 4.48 -6.34 -12.50
N ALA A 164 3.33 -5.75 -12.17
CA ALA A 164 3.09 -5.13 -10.87
C ALA A 164 3.27 -6.14 -9.73
N ARG A 165 2.72 -7.35 -9.88
CA ARG A 165 2.90 -8.44 -8.91
C ARG A 165 4.36 -8.83 -8.75
N GLY A 166 5.10 -8.97 -9.85
CA GLY A 166 6.52 -9.31 -9.86
C GLY A 166 7.36 -8.27 -9.12
N LYS A 167 7.12 -6.98 -9.40
CA LYS A 167 7.82 -5.88 -8.74
C LYS A 167 7.51 -5.80 -7.25
N LEU A 168 6.24 -5.95 -6.83
CA LEU A 168 5.86 -5.97 -5.42
C LEU A 168 6.44 -7.19 -4.68
N LYS A 169 6.48 -8.38 -5.29
CA LYS A 169 7.17 -9.54 -4.74
C LYS A 169 8.68 -9.30 -4.59
N SER A 170 9.28 -8.58 -5.53
CA SER A 170 10.68 -8.17 -5.43
C SER A 170 10.90 -7.20 -4.24
N ALA A 171 10.03 -6.20 -4.08
CA ALA A 171 10.07 -5.29 -2.94
C ALA A 171 9.92 -6.05 -1.61
N GLN A 172 9.00 -7.01 -1.53
CA GLN A 172 8.76 -7.83 -0.36
C GLN A 172 10.00 -8.61 0.10
N ARG A 173 10.87 -9.00 -0.83
CA ARG A 173 12.11 -9.74 -0.56
C ARG A 173 13.31 -8.85 -0.26
N ARG A 174 13.22 -7.55 -0.55
CA ARG A 174 14.31 -6.58 -0.42
C ARG A 174 14.08 -5.67 0.78
N SER A 175 14.68 -5.99 1.91
CA SER A 175 14.60 -5.19 3.14
C SER A 175 15.00 -3.72 2.93
N ILE A 176 15.94 -3.45 2.02
CA ILE A 176 16.38 -2.08 1.71
C ILE A 176 15.24 -1.21 1.16
N ILE A 177 14.33 -1.76 0.33
CA ILE A 177 13.20 -1.01 -0.21
C ILE A 177 12.22 -0.67 0.93
N ILE A 178 11.94 -1.64 1.80
CA ILE A 178 11.05 -1.45 2.95
C ILE A 178 11.65 -0.40 3.90
N ALA A 179 12.95 -0.53 4.22
CA ALA A 179 13.66 0.43 5.09
C ALA A 179 13.63 1.84 4.51
N SER A 180 13.85 2.00 3.19
CA SER A 180 13.78 3.31 2.52
C SER A 180 12.37 3.94 2.61
N CYS A 181 11.30 3.14 2.48
CA CYS A 181 9.94 3.65 2.65
C CYS A 181 9.71 4.18 4.08
N TRP A 182 10.21 3.46 5.08
CA TRP A 182 10.10 3.89 6.47
C TRP A 182 10.92 5.14 6.77
N GLN A 183 12.13 5.23 6.22
CA GLN A 183 13.01 6.39 6.40
C GLN A 183 12.38 7.65 5.79
N GLN A 184 11.76 7.54 4.61
CA GLN A 184 11.09 8.67 3.95
C GLN A 184 9.83 9.14 4.69
N ALA A 185 9.16 8.24 5.41
CA ALA A 185 7.98 8.60 6.21
C ALA A 185 8.32 9.36 7.51
N GLU A 186 9.60 9.55 7.84
CA GLU A 186 10.08 10.31 9.02
C GLU A 186 9.38 9.94 10.35
N LEU A 187 9.02 8.66 10.47
CA LEU A 187 8.21 8.19 11.62
C LEU A 187 9.04 7.74 12.84
N PHE A 188 10.37 7.71 12.71
CA PHE A 188 11.32 7.25 13.73
C PHE A 188 12.58 8.10 13.79
#